data_a5c8e76cbd18313a96094483ae98638c
#
_entry.id   a5c8e76cbd18313a96094483ae98638c
#
_cell.length_a   1.000
_cell.length_b   1.000
_cell.length_c   1.000
_cell.angle_alpha   90.00
_cell.angle_beta   90.00
_cell.angle_gamma   90.00
#
_symmetry.space_group_name_H-M   'P 1'
#
loop_
_entity.id
_entity.type
_entity.pdbx_description
1 polymer ?
#
loop_
_entity_poly.entity_id
_entity_poly.type
_entity_poly.pdbx_seq_one_letter_code
_entity_poly.pdbx_strand_id
1 'polypeptide(L)'
;MGLLEVAAGPNRMVTFDGRVLEVFGGSVRRFHVKLLSVTVSGPDKHGNRNVVLHQAGIENSLPVNEPTYERLQSLLEALKSAGVPVVG
;
A
#
# COMPACT_ATOMS: atom_id res chain seq x y z
N MET A 1 10.36 3.15 17.17
CA MET A 1 9.22 2.84 16.32
C MET A 1 9.50 1.60 15.50
N GLY A 2 8.58 0.66 15.48
CA GLY A 2 8.80 -0.60 14.80
C GLY A 2 8.53 -0.54 13.31
N LEU A 3 9.03 -1.55 12.62
CA LEU A 3 8.72 -1.76 11.22
C LEU A 3 7.37 -2.46 11.10
N LEU A 4 6.50 -1.92 10.27
CA LEU A 4 5.21 -2.54 9.97
C LEU A 4 5.39 -3.40 8.72
N GLU A 5 5.00 -4.67 8.82
CA GLU A 5 5.10 -5.61 7.70
C GLU A 5 3.72 -6.22 7.44
N VAL A 6 3.28 -6.16 6.20
CA VAL A 6 1.97 -6.68 5.81
C VAL A 6 2.12 -7.48 4.53
N ALA A 7 1.58 -8.69 4.51
CA ALA A 7 1.52 -9.49 3.30
C ALA A 7 0.41 -8.93 2.40
N ALA A 8 0.77 -8.53 1.20
CA ALA A 8 -0.16 -7.96 0.22
C ALA A 8 -0.54 -8.97 -0.87
N GLY A 9 -0.24 -10.23 -0.66
CA GLY A 9 -0.54 -11.30 -1.57
C GLY A 9 0.39 -12.48 -1.32
N PRO A 10 0.23 -13.58 -2.08
CA PRO A 10 1.04 -14.78 -1.84
C PRO A 10 2.54 -14.56 -2.09
N ASN A 11 2.89 -13.63 -2.98
CA ASN A 11 4.29 -13.37 -3.32
C ASN A 11 4.65 -11.90 -3.16
N ARG A 12 3.96 -11.21 -2.26
CA ARG A 12 4.14 -9.78 -2.12
C ARG A 12 4.11 -9.39 -0.64
N MET A 13 5.09 -8.59 -0.25
CA MET A 13 5.21 -8.08 1.11
C MET A 13 5.38 -6.58 1.05
N VAL A 14 4.73 -5.86 1.96
CA VAL A 14 4.85 -4.40 2.06
C VAL A 14 5.37 -4.09 3.46
N THR A 15 6.38 -3.23 3.54
CA THR A 15 6.92 -2.77 4.82
C THR A 15 6.87 -1.26 4.90
N PHE A 16 6.73 -0.74 6.11
CA PHE A 16 6.70 0.70 6.35
C PHE A 16 7.36 1.01 7.67
N ASP A 17 8.36 1.91 7.64
CA ASP A 17 9.11 2.30 8.83
C ASP A 17 8.75 3.69 9.37
N GLY A 18 7.71 4.31 8.80
CA GLY A 18 7.29 5.67 9.15
C GLY A 18 7.78 6.71 8.16
N ARG A 19 8.72 6.39 7.30
CA ARG A 19 9.27 7.30 6.29
C ARG A 19 9.27 6.69 4.90
N VAL A 20 9.56 5.41 4.80
CA VAL A 20 9.71 4.72 3.52
C VAL A 20 8.80 3.50 3.51
N LEU A 21 8.02 3.41 2.45
CA LEU A 21 7.21 2.24 2.14
C LEU A 21 7.97 1.43 1.11
N GLU A 22 8.17 0.14 1.39
CA GLU A 22 8.83 -0.76 0.44
C GLU A 22 7.89 -1.87 0.06
N VAL A 23 7.84 -2.16 -1.23
CA VAL A 23 7.04 -3.26 -1.77
C VAL A 23 7.98 -4.30 -2.35
N PHE A 24 7.91 -5.51 -1.84
CA PHE A 24 8.70 -6.65 -2.29
C PHE A 24 7.80 -7.63 -3.02
N GLY A 25 8.12 -7.90 -4.25
CA GLY A 25 7.32 -8.85 -5.04
C GLY A 25 7.89 -8.94 -6.44
N GLY A 26 8.93 -9.78 -6.64
CA GLY A 26 9.65 -9.86 -7.89
C GLY A 26 10.72 -8.79 -8.01
N SER A 27 10.40 -7.55 -7.76
CA SER A 27 11.36 -6.44 -7.66
C SER A 27 11.02 -5.64 -6.41
N VAL A 28 11.97 -4.82 -5.96
CA VAL A 28 11.77 -3.96 -4.79
C VAL A 28 11.45 -2.56 -5.27
N ARG A 29 10.37 -1.99 -4.73
CA ARG A 29 9.97 -0.61 -4.99
C ARG A 29 9.95 0.15 -3.68
N ARG A 30 10.49 1.37 -3.68
CA ARG A 30 10.53 2.23 -2.51
C ARG A 30 9.76 3.52 -2.77
N PHE A 31 8.97 3.92 -1.77
CA PHE A 31 8.18 5.14 -1.85
C PHE A 31 8.42 5.96 -0.58
N HIS A 32 8.87 7.18 -0.75
CA HIS A 32 9.05 8.09 0.38
C HIS A 32 7.72 8.79 0.69
N VAL A 33 7.38 8.89 1.99
CA VAL A 33 6.08 9.48 2.40
C VAL A 33 5.85 10.88 1.87
N LYS A 34 6.89 11.67 1.69
CA LYS A 34 6.75 13.04 1.18
C LYS A 34 6.33 13.10 -0.28
N LEU A 35 6.52 12.02 -1.02
CA LEU A 35 6.22 11.95 -2.44
C LEU A 35 5.07 11.01 -2.74
N LEU A 36 4.64 10.25 -1.76
CA LEU A 36 3.66 9.18 -1.94
C LEU A 36 2.24 9.69 -1.79
N SER A 37 1.36 9.21 -2.66
CA SER A 37 -0.08 9.28 -2.46
C SER A 37 -0.67 7.92 -2.80
N VAL A 38 -1.82 7.63 -2.23
CA VAL A 38 -2.45 6.31 -2.37
C VAL A 38 -3.90 6.50 -2.79
N THR A 39 -4.32 5.74 -3.80
CA THR A 39 -5.71 5.67 -4.22
C THR A 39 -6.20 4.25 -4.07
N VAL A 40 -7.36 4.06 -3.43
CA VAL A 40 -7.99 2.76 -3.29
C VAL A 40 -9.27 2.77 -4.11
N SER A 41 -9.42 1.81 -4.99
CA SER A 41 -10.64 1.66 -5.80
C SER A 41 -11.26 0.29 -5.58
N GLY A 42 -12.54 0.16 -5.93
CA GLY A 42 -13.32 -1.04 -5.73
C GLY A 42 -14.25 -0.93 -4.54
N PRO A 43 -14.81 -2.04 -4.07
CA PRO A 43 -14.56 -3.39 -4.60
C PRO A 43 -15.24 -3.60 -5.96
N ASP A 44 -14.65 -4.49 -6.75
CA ASP A 44 -15.29 -4.93 -7.99
C ASP A 44 -16.34 -6.01 -7.69
N LYS A 45 -16.90 -6.60 -8.72
CA LYS A 45 -17.96 -7.63 -8.56
C LYS A 45 -17.46 -8.89 -7.86
N HIS A 46 -16.15 -9.08 -7.78
CA HIS A 46 -15.54 -10.23 -7.10
C HIS A 46 -15.03 -9.87 -5.70
N GLY A 47 -15.28 -8.64 -5.24
CA GLY A 47 -14.80 -8.17 -3.95
C GLY A 47 -13.34 -7.77 -3.92
N ASN A 48 -12.71 -7.65 -5.07
CA ASN A 48 -11.30 -7.24 -5.15
C ASN A 48 -11.18 -5.73 -5.21
N ARG A 49 -10.12 -5.21 -4.60
CA ARG A 49 -9.80 -3.79 -4.61
C ARG A 49 -8.45 -3.58 -5.24
N ASN A 50 -8.22 -2.37 -5.72
CA ASN A 50 -6.94 -2.01 -6.28
C ASN A 50 -6.36 -0.86 -5.44
N VAL A 51 -5.20 -1.10 -4.84
CA VAL A 51 -4.48 -0.08 -4.08
C VAL A 51 -3.36 0.42 -4.97
N VAL A 52 -3.45 1.68 -5.37
CA VAL A 52 -2.49 2.28 -6.31
C VAL A 52 -1.60 3.25 -5.54
N LEU A 53 -0.30 3.01 -5.63
CA LEU A 53 0.72 3.85 -5.02
C LEU A 53 1.29 4.78 -6.10
N HIS A 54 1.23 6.08 -5.85
CA HIS A 54 1.71 7.09 -6.78
C HIS A 54 2.91 7.81 -6.20
N GLN A 55 3.96 7.98 -7.01
CA GLN A 55 5.11 8.78 -6.63
C GLN A 55 5.73 9.38 -7.88
N ALA A 56 5.74 10.71 -7.97
CA ALA A 56 6.42 11.44 -9.04
C ALA A 56 6.09 10.92 -10.45
N GLY A 57 4.81 10.66 -10.71
CA GLY A 57 4.35 10.17 -12.01
C GLY A 57 4.46 8.67 -12.22
N ILE A 58 4.99 7.96 -11.23
CA ILE A 58 5.07 6.50 -11.28
C ILE A 58 3.88 5.93 -10.49
N GLU A 59 3.23 4.92 -11.06
CA GLU A 59 2.13 4.23 -10.39
C GLU A 59 2.49 2.77 -10.20
N ASN A 60 2.15 2.25 -9.04
CA ASN A 60 2.31 0.83 -8.75
C ASN A 60 0.98 0.31 -8.21
N SER A 61 0.34 -0.57 -8.96
CA SER A 61 -0.96 -1.13 -8.59
C SER A 61 -0.80 -2.40 -7.79
N LEU A 62 -1.55 -2.49 -6.70
CA LEU A 62 -1.60 -3.68 -5.86
C LEU A 62 -3.04 -4.20 -5.83
N PRO A 63 -3.38 -5.14 -6.72
CA PRO A 63 -4.69 -5.77 -6.65
C PRO A 63 -4.75 -6.70 -5.44
N VAL A 64 -5.78 -6.55 -4.63
CA VAL A 64 -5.91 -7.31 -3.38
C VAL A 64 -7.34 -7.81 -3.22
N ASN A 65 -7.48 -9.00 -2.63
CA ASN A 65 -8.78 -9.52 -2.26
C ASN A 65 -9.21 -8.95 -0.91
N GLU A 66 -10.43 -9.24 -0.49
CA GLU A 66 -10.98 -8.67 0.74
C GLU A 66 -10.15 -9.00 1.98
N PRO A 67 -9.76 -10.26 2.25
CA PRO A 67 -8.95 -10.55 3.42
C PRO A 67 -7.60 -9.83 3.42
N THR A 68 -6.97 -9.70 2.26
CA THR A 68 -5.70 -8.98 2.14
C THR A 68 -5.92 -7.50 2.38
N TYR A 69 -7.00 -6.94 1.83
CA TYR A 69 -7.32 -5.53 2.05
C TYR A 69 -7.52 -5.24 3.53
N GLU A 70 -8.18 -6.12 4.26
CA GLU A 70 -8.35 -5.95 5.71
C GLU A 70 -7.01 -5.90 6.43
N ARG A 71 -6.05 -6.73 6.02
CA ARG A 71 -4.71 -6.69 6.58
C ARG A 71 -3.98 -5.38 6.28
N LEU A 72 -4.28 -4.77 5.13
CA LEU A 72 -3.67 -3.50 4.76
C LEU A 72 -4.24 -2.30 5.50
N GLN A 73 -5.35 -2.45 6.24
CA GLN A 73 -5.97 -1.31 6.93
C GLN A 73 -5.01 -0.65 7.92
N SER A 74 -4.28 -1.44 8.70
CA SER A 74 -3.31 -0.88 9.64
C SER A 74 -2.20 -0.12 8.94
N LEU A 75 -1.77 -0.62 7.77
CA LEU A 75 -0.78 0.06 6.96
C LEU A 75 -1.33 1.39 6.42
N LEU A 76 -2.56 1.38 5.90
CA LEU A 76 -3.19 2.59 5.38
C LEU A 76 -3.36 3.64 6.48
N GLU A 77 -3.75 3.21 7.68
CA GLU A 77 -3.85 4.12 8.81
C GLU A 77 -2.50 4.70 9.21
N ALA A 78 -1.45 3.89 9.19
CA ALA A 78 -0.10 4.36 9.48
C ALA A 78 0.36 5.38 8.43
N LEU A 79 0.04 5.16 7.17
CA LEU A 79 0.37 6.10 6.10
C LEU A 79 -0.38 7.43 6.29
N LYS A 80 -1.66 7.38 6.62
CA LYS A 80 -2.44 8.59 6.91
C LYS A 80 -1.83 9.36 8.07
N SER A 81 -1.42 8.66 9.12
CA SER A 81 -0.79 9.28 10.29
C SER A 81 0.55 9.92 9.93
N ALA A 82 1.23 9.42 8.93
CA ALA A 82 2.49 9.99 8.45
C ALA A 82 2.28 11.14 7.46
N GLY A 83 1.02 11.49 7.16
CA GLY A 83 0.70 12.60 6.27
C GLY A 83 0.52 12.21 4.82
N VAL A 84 0.49 10.93 4.51
CA VAL A 84 0.28 10.47 3.13
C VAL A 84 -1.20 10.61 2.76
N PRO A 85 -1.54 11.28 1.64
CA PRO A 85 -2.92 11.31 1.17
C PRO A 85 -3.37 9.91 0.77
N VAL A 86 -4.47 9.46 1.36
CA VAL A 86 -5.09 8.18 1.01
C VAL A 86 -6.53 8.46 0.64
N VAL A 87 -6.90 8.18 -0.60
CA VAL A 87 -8.21 8.45 -1.16
C VAL A 87 -8.83 7.13 -1.60
N GLY A 88 -10.10 6.94 -1.23
CA GLY A 88 -10.73 5.70 -1.64
C GLY A 88 -12.20 5.60 -1.35
#